data_aae1a06f8868dc7cd416d5a1c4b47f03
#
_entry.id   aae1a06f8868dc7cd416d5a1c4b47f03
#
_cell.length_a   1.000
_cell.length_b   1.000
_cell.length_c   1.000
_cell.angle_alpha   90.00
_cell.angle_beta   90.00
_cell.angle_gamma   90.00
#
_symmetry.space_group_name_H-M   'P 1'
#
loop_
_entity.id
_entity.type
_entity.pdbx_description
1 polymer ?
#
loop_
_entity_poly.entity_id
_entity_poly.type
_entity_poly.pdbx_seq_one_letter_code
_entity_poly.pdbx_strand_id
1 'polypeptide(L)'
;MADNPHQACPFEDCGSSDAFNWNDDGYGFCHSCGESYPNKHKLPVFDWAKQSYPLKRRENIMMKEVKGVTYDDIRGIDPEVCKLYGIQIQTDAEGNPVRYAYKYPHTVKYRAFDDKSKTWIKDKGVGMNHLFGPEFNSNSSNKLYVTEGEFDAASLYQILGQKFFVKSLPSASIGEKFIKQNYKYLDSFKEIIYAGELDDAGRRSAERLYESFPAKLYYVPMSKYKDANEFLMAGDGEELKWTALKPQRYSPDNFFCSDEEVAQAIRTENPYSYTPTGHAGLDDKIRGIVKGGLTFLKAPRGTGKTEVIRYFETGLLKNPDTRIALLHMEEMRSTTYRAMATYHLGVNVRTKDDA
;
A
#
# COMPACT_ATOMS: atom_id res chain seq x y z
N MET A 1 7.27 20.89 19.19
CA MET A 1 8.05 19.91 18.43
C MET A 1 8.89 19.17 19.45
N ALA A 2 8.42 18.05 19.93
CA ALA A 2 9.18 17.24 20.89
C ALA A 2 10.12 16.32 20.10
N ASP A 3 11.40 16.61 20.18
CA ASP A 3 12.47 15.69 19.80
C ASP A 3 12.45 14.53 20.82
N ASN A 4 11.62 13.54 20.58
CA ASN A 4 11.69 12.28 21.31
C ASN A 4 12.60 11.37 20.50
N PRO A 5 13.87 11.20 20.89
CA PRO A 5 14.77 10.33 20.14
C PRO A 5 14.25 8.88 20.22
N HIS A 6 14.36 8.18 19.12
CA HIS A 6 14.11 6.76 19.05
C HIS A 6 14.87 6.03 20.19
N GLN A 7 14.17 5.22 20.94
CA GLN A 7 14.70 4.55 22.12
C GLN A 7 14.68 3.02 21.97
N ALA A 8 15.46 2.34 22.78
CA ALA A 8 15.43 0.88 22.82
C ALA A 8 14.06 0.38 23.30
N CYS A 9 13.57 -0.69 22.70
CA CYS A 9 12.31 -1.29 23.08
C CYS A 9 12.38 -1.89 24.48
N PRO A 10 11.42 -1.60 25.39
CA PRO A 10 11.41 -2.14 26.74
C PRO A 10 10.92 -3.60 26.84
N PHE A 11 10.47 -4.18 25.73
CA PHE A 11 10.00 -5.56 25.69
C PHE A 11 11.17 -6.52 25.47
N GLU A 12 11.33 -7.50 26.37
CA GLU A 12 12.50 -8.39 26.44
C GLU A 12 12.75 -9.19 25.15
N ASP A 13 11.69 -9.53 24.43
CA ASP A 13 11.77 -10.34 23.22
C ASP A 13 12.01 -9.53 21.93
N CYS A 14 11.96 -8.21 21.99
CA CYS A 14 12.07 -7.36 20.80
C CYS A 14 13.52 -7.09 20.37
N GLY A 15 14.41 -6.81 21.30
CA GLY A 15 15.83 -6.52 21.06
C GLY A 15 16.13 -5.31 20.16
N SER A 16 15.15 -4.48 19.83
CA SER A 16 15.36 -3.26 19.03
C SER A 16 15.97 -2.15 19.90
N SER A 17 17.03 -1.51 19.39
CA SER A 17 17.76 -0.45 20.10
C SER A 17 17.17 0.95 19.89
N ASP A 18 16.28 1.13 18.89
CA ASP A 18 15.87 2.45 18.40
C ASP A 18 14.43 2.52 17.84
N ALA A 19 13.64 1.45 17.95
CA ALA A 19 12.32 1.39 17.35
C ALA A 19 11.17 1.78 18.31
N PHE A 20 11.47 2.21 19.53
CA PHE A 20 10.46 2.56 20.52
C PHE A 20 10.29 4.07 20.66
N ASN A 21 9.06 4.56 20.50
CA ASN A 21 8.72 5.96 20.64
C ASN A 21 7.72 6.18 21.77
N TRP A 22 7.89 7.27 22.52
CA TRP A 22 6.90 7.78 23.46
C TRP A 22 6.07 8.87 22.84
N ASN A 23 4.76 8.81 23.02
CA ASN A 23 3.83 9.89 22.69
C ASN A 23 3.72 10.86 23.88
N ASP A 24 3.27 12.07 23.61
CA ASP A 24 3.08 13.12 24.64
C ASP A 24 2.07 12.68 25.74
N ASP A 25 1.16 11.78 25.43
CA ASP A 25 0.17 11.19 26.34
C ASP A 25 0.75 10.14 27.31
N GLY A 26 2.05 9.85 27.21
CA GLY A 26 2.73 8.88 28.07
C GLY A 26 2.59 7.43 27.62
N TYR A 27 2.01 7.15 26.45
CA TYR A 27 2.03 5.83 25.82
C TYR A 27 3.27 5.68 24.95
N GLY A 28 3.84 4.47 24.96
CA GLY A 28 4.94 4.12 24.08
C GLY A 28 4.54 3.02 23.10
N PHE A 29 5.10 3.07 21.91
CA PHE A 29 4.87 2.07 20.84
C PHE A 29 6.21 1.67 20.21
N CYS A 30 6.39 0.36 20.02
CA CYS A 30 7.55 -0.18 19.31
C CYS A 30 7.21 -0.48 17.85
N HIS A 31 7.88 0.18 16.94
CA HIS A 31 7.70 -0.06 15.49
C HIS A 31 8.33 -1.37 14.99
N SER A 32 9.14 -2.02 15.84
CA SER A 32 9.79 -3.30 15.50
C SER A 32 8.95 -4.51 15.88
N CYS A 33 8.38 -4.54 17.09
CA CYS A 33 7.56 -5.67 17.56
C CYS A 33 6.05 -5.39 17.56
N GLY A 34 5.64 -4.14 17.35
CA GLY A 34 4.22 -3.75 17.36
C GLY A 34 3.58 -3.65 18.75
N GLU A 35 4.36 -3.80 19.82
CA GLU A 35 3.85 -3.77 21.20
C GLU A 35 3.72 -2.34 21.73
N SER A 36 2.70 -2.12 22.59
CA SER A 36 2.42 -0.83 23.22
C SER A 36 2.64 -0.87 24.72
N TYR A 37 3.21 0.19 25.27
CA TYR A 37 3.38 0.33 26.72
C TYR A 37 2.36 1.32 27.30
N PRO A 38 1.61 0.95 28.35
CA PRO A 38 0.41 1.68 28.76
C PRO A 38 0.67 2.98 29.53
N ASN A 39 1.85 3.24 30.06
CA ASN A 39 2.16 4.53 30.70
C ASN A 39 3.64 4.67 31.10
N LYS A 40 4.28 5.75 30.71
CA LYS A 40 5.66 6.14 31.01
C LYS A 40 5.96 6.19 32.54
N HIS A 41 4.99 6.61 33.35
CA HIS A 41 5.13 6.79 34.78
C HIS A 41 4.95 5.50 35.62
N LYS A 42 4.55 4.39 34.98
CA LYS A 42 4.40 3.08 35.60
C LYS A 42 5.60 2.15 35.36
N LEU A 43 6.59 2.60 34.59
CA LEU A 43 7.84 1.86 34.47
C LEU A 43 8.55 1.86 35.85
N PRO A 44 9.03 0.71 36.34
CA PRO A 44 10.03 0.72 37.38
C PRO A 44 11.19 1.60 36.90
N VAL A 45 11.78 2.40 37.80
CA VAL A 45 12.87 3.33 37.46
C VAL A 45 13.97 2.56 36.77
N PHE A 46 13.96 2.57 35.48
CA PHE A 46 14.94 1.91 34.62
C PHE A 46 16.15 2.84 34.57
N ASP A 47 17.23 2.45 35.17
CA ASP A 47 18.48 3.19 35.10
C ASP A 47 19.15 2.95 33.74
N TRP A 48 18.77 3.75 32.77
CA TRP A 48 19.22 3.70 31.37
C TRP A 48 20.75 3.86 31.22
N ALA A 49 21.40 4.37 32.25
CA ALA A 49 22.85 4.60 32.24
C ALA A 49 23.65 3.34 32.64
N LYS A 50 23.03 2.31 33.19
CA LYS A 50 23.74 1.16 33.78
C LYS A 50 23.45 -0.21 33.18
N GLN A 51 22.43 -0.36 32.36
CA GLN A 51 22.19 -1.61 31.63
C GLN A 51 22.62 -1.48 30.17
N SER A 52 23.86 -1.85 29.91
CA SER A 52 24.17 -2.48 28.65
C SER A 52 23.32 -3.76 28.58
N TYR A 53 22.16 -3.73 27.89
CA TYR A 53 21.51 -4.96 27.47
C TYR A 53 22.60 -5.79 26.78
N PRO A 54 22.76 -7.08 27.16
CA PRO A 54 23.41 -7.97 26.23
C PRO A 54 22.52 -7.91 25.00
N LEU A 55 22.97 -7.16 24.00
CA LEU A 55 22.52 -7.37 22.64
C LEU A 55 22.60 -8.87 22.48
N LYS A 56 21.44 -9.59 22.52
CA LYS A 56 21.38 -10.92 21.92
C LYS A 56 21.97 -10.59 20.56
N ARG A 57 23.29 -10.86 20.42
CA ARG A 57 23.97 -10.73 19.14
C ARG A 57 23.00 -11.44 18.22
N ARG A 58 22.32 -10.68 17.32
CA ARG A 58 21.84 -11.29 16.08
C ARG A 58 23.03 -12.11 15.69
N GLU A 59 22.94 -13.45 15.86
CA GLU A 59 24.02 -14.32 15.46
C GLU A 59 24.39 -13.83 14.10
N ASN A 60 25.58 -13.30 14.01
CA ASN A 60 25.90 -12.39 12.94
C ASN A 60 26.06 -13.29 11.72
N ILE A 61 24.92 -13.61 11.05
CA ILE A 61 24.92 -14.27 9.74
C ILE A 61 25.84 -13.50 8.78
N MET A 62 26.00 -12.18 9.03
CA MET A 62 27.05 -11.37 8.40
C MET A 62 28.47 -11.86 8.69
N MET A 63 28.72 -12.49 9.84
CA MET A 63 30.06 -12.93 10.25
C MET A 63 30.31 -14.43 10.05
N LYS A 64 29.34 -15.20 9.57
CA LYS A 64 29.68 -16.56 9.12
C LYS A 64 30.68 -16.42 7.96
N GLU A 65 31.84 -17.02 8.16
CA GLU A 65 32.90 -17.02 7.14
C GLU A 65 32.38 -17.73 5.90
N VAL A 66 32.35 -17.01 4.79
CA VAL A 66 31.92 -17.54 3.51
C VAL A 66 33.16 -18.01 2.79
N LYS A 67 33.20 -19.29 2.41
CA LYS A 67 34.32 -19.93 1.72
C LYS A 67 34.00 -20.41 0.32
N GLY A 68 32.73 -20.47 -0.04
CA GLY A 68 32.27 -20.93 -1.34
C GLY A 68 31.13 -20.08 -1.92
N VAL A 69 30.93 -20.22 -3.21
CA VAL A 69 29.84 -19.64 -3.98
C VAL A 69 29.31 -20.68 -4.94
N THR A 70 27.97 -20.85 -4.99
CA THR A 70 27.32 -21.67 -6.01
C THR A 70 26.20 -20.90 -6.68
N TYR A 71 25.86 -21.29 -7.89
CA TYR A 71 24.74 -20.81 -8.70
C TYR A 71 23.70 -21.89 -8.95
N ASP A 72 23.94 -23.10 -8.44
CA ASP A 72 23.10 -24.27 -8.63
C ASP A 72 21.96 -24.29 -7.61
N ASP A 73 20.85 -24.94 -7.96
CA ASP A 73 19.68 -25.15 -7.14
C ASP A 73 19.06 -23.87 -6.53
N ILE A 74 19.14 -22.78 -7.28
CA ILE A 74 18.54 -21.51 -6.85
C ILE A 74 17.09 -21.44 -7.35
N ARG A 75 16.16 -22.09 -6.65
CA ARG A 75 14.72 -21.96 -6.83
C ARG A 75 14.26 -22.19 -8.30
N GLY A 76 14.82 -23.19 -8.96
CA GLY A 76 14.50 -23.56 -10.34
C GLY A 76 15.05 -22.62 -11.43
N ILE A 77 15.86 -21.64 -11.03
CA ILE A 77 16.49 -20.71 -11.97
C ILE A 77 17.77 -21.32 -12.51
N ASP A 78 17.95 -21.28 -13.82
CA ASP A 78 19.14 -21.79 -14.49
C ASP A 78 20.41 -21.11 -13.97
N PRO A 79 21.51 -21.85 -13.74
CA PRO A 79 22.78 -21.29 -13.25
C PRO A 79 23.32 -20.15 -14.11
N GLU A 80 23.16 -20.21 -15.42
CA GLU A 80 23.58 -19.13 -16.31
C GLU A 80 22.75 -17.86 -16.15
N VAL A 81 21.44 -17.99 -15.89
CA VAL A 81 20.57 -16.86 -15.56
C VAL A 81 20.94 -16.28 -14.19
N CYS A 82 21.23 -17.14 -13.21
CA CYS A 82 21.73 -16.70 -11.91
C CYS A 82 23.04 -15.90 -12.02
N LYS A 83 23.99 -16.37 -12.81
CA LYS A 83 25.25 -15.65 -13.09
C LYS A 83 25.01 -14.32 -13.77
N LEU A 84 24.14 -14.27 -14.78
CA LEU A 84 23.78 -13.06 -15.50
C LEU A 84 23.17 -11.99 -14.56
N TYR A 85 22.29 -12.41 -13.66
CA TYR A 85 21.65 -11.54 -12.69
C TYR A 85 22.51 -11.24 -11.46
N GLY A 86 23.63 -11.96 -11.27
CA GLY A 86 24.47 -11.84 -10.09
C GLY A 86 23.77 -12.32 -8.81
N ILE A 87 22.92 -13.37 -8.94
CA ILE A 87 22.28 -14.08 -7.83
C ILE A 87 23.14 -15.28 -7.49
N GLN A 88 23.55 -15.42 -6.23
CA GLN A 88 24.40 -16.53 -5.81
C GLN A 88 24.04 -17.00 -4.39
N ILE A 89 24.29 -18.26 -4.10
CA ILE A 89 24.33 -18.79 -2.75
C ILE A 89 25.78 -18.72 -2.26
N GLN A 90 25.97 -18.17 -1.08
CA GLN A 90 27.24 -18.17 -0.37
C GLN A 90 27.22 -19.29 0.67
N THR A 91 28.28 -20.12 0.67
CA THR A 91 28.38 -21.33 1.52
C THR A 91 29.48 -21.17 2.55
N ASP A 92 29.40 -21.95 3.63
CA ASP A 92 30.47 -22.12 4.63
C ASP A 92 31.61 -23.04 4.11
N ALA A 93 32.53 -23.42 4.99
CA ALA A 93 33.66 -24.28 4.68
C ALA A 93 33.24 -25.72 4.33
N GLU A 94 32.11 -26.15 4.87
CA GLU A 94 31.52 -27.47 4.68
C GLU A 94 30.62 -27.53 3.45
N GLY A 95 30.41 -26.40 2.76
CA GLY A 95 29.55 -26.29 1.58
C GLY A 95 28.07 -26.04 1.89
N ASN A 96 27.69 -25.85 3.17
CA ASN A 96 26.30 -25.58 3.52
C ASN A 96 25.91 -24.13 3.14
N PRO A 97 24.68 -23.91 2.64
CA PRO A 97 24.22 -22.59 2.28
C PRO A 97 24.06 -21.68 3.50
N VAL A 98 24.64 -20.49 3.43
CA VAL A 98 24.59 -19.48 4.50
C VAL A 98 23.60 -18.37 4.16
N ARG A 99 23.72 -17.84 2.93
CA ARG A 99 22.93 -16.68 2.50
C ARG A 99 22.87 -16.57 0.98
N TYR A 100 21.82 -15.92 0.50
CA TYR A 100 21.78 -15.41 -0.86
C TYR A 100 22.51 -14.07 -0.94
N ALA A 101 23.16 -13.81 -2.08
CA ALA A 101 23.74 -12.52 -2.40
C ALA A 101 23.22 -12.07 -3.77
N TYR A 102 22.78 -10.82 -3.84
CA TYR A 102 22.24 -10.17 -5.03
C TYR A 102 23.14 -8.99 -5.37
N LYS A 103 23.75 -9.02 -6.54
CA LYS A 103 24.68 -7.99 -6.97
C LYS A 103 23.93 -6.83 -7.62
N TYR A 104 23.97 -5.69 -6.97
CA TYR A 104 23.48 -4.42 -7.50
C TYR A 104 24.64 -3.59 -8.09
N PRO A 105 24.36 -2.53 -8.88
CA PRO A 105 25.44 -1.74 -9.51
C PRO A 105 26.47 -1.18 -8.53
N HIS A 106 26.07 -0.82 -7.31
CA HIS A 106 26.95 -0.14 -6.35
C HIS A 106 27.02 -0.83 -4.99
N THR A 107 26.34 -1.96 -4.81
CA THR A 107 26.32 -2.69 -3.54
C THR A 107 25.90 -4.14 -3.74
N VAL A 108 25.94 -4.92 -2.65
CA VAL A 108 25.40 -6.28 -2.61
C VAL A 108 24.34 -6.34 -1.51
N LYS A 109 23.15 -6.81 -1.88
CA LYS A 109 22.07 -7.14 -0.94
C LYS A 109 22.25 -8.61 -0.54
N TYR A 110 22.17 -8.87 0.75
CA TYR A 110 22.20 -10.22 1.30
C TYR A 110 20.88 -10.58 1.93
N ARG A 111 20.51 -11.84 1.86
CA ARG A 111 19.37 -12.42 2.55
C ARG A 111 19.77 -13.75 3.15
N ALA A 112 19.46 -13.98 4.44
CA ALA A 112 19.73 -15.26 5.07
C ALA A 112 19.02 -16.39 4.32
N PHE A 113 19.68 -17.55 4.25
CA PHE A 113 19.16 -18.67 3.49
C PHE A 113 17.91 -19.26 4.15
N ASP A 114 17.91 -19.33 5.47
CA ASP A 114 16.89 -19.93 6.33
C ASP A 114 15.79 -18.94 6.80
N ASP A 115 16.01 -17.63 6.65
CA ASP A 115 15.11 -16.62 7.17
C ASP A 115 14.96 -15.42 6.22
N LYS A 116 13.81 -15.34 5.55
CA LYS A 116 13.50 -14.26 4.60
C LYS A 116 13.47 -12.86 5.24
N SER A 117 13.22 -12.77 6.54
CA SER A 117 13.14 -11.48 7.24
C SER A 117 14.53 -10.86 7.48
N LYS A 118 15.57 -11.67 7.50
CA LYS A 118 16.95 -11.24 7.70
C LYS A 118 17.60 -10.82 6.40
N THR A 119 17.46 -9.56 6.07
CA THR A 119 18.05 -8.95 4.86
C THR A 119 18.92 -7.76 5.25
N TRP A 120 20.07 -7.59 4.59
CA TRP A 120 20.96 -6.44 4.83
C TRP A 120 21.74 -6.07 3.55
N ILE A 121 22.33 -4.88 3.56
CA ILE A 121 23.13 -4.34 2.47
C ILE A 121 24.59 -4.28 2.91
N LYS A 122 25.52 -4.62 2.01
CA LYS A 122 26.96 -4.63 2.30
C LYS A 122 27.45 -3.26 2.77
N ASP A 123 27.13 -2.22 2.01
CA ASP A 123 27.67 -0.89 2.22
C ASP A 123 26.60 -0.01 2.90
N LYS A 124 26.76 0.23 4.21
CA LYS A 124 25.86 1.11 4.97
C LYS A 124 25.88 2.53 4.39
N GLY A 125 24.71 3.07 4.13
CA GLY A 125 24.55 4.44 3.57
C GLY A 125 24.42 4.50 2.04
N VAL A 126 24.71 3.42 1.32
CA VAL A 126 24.37 3.32 -0.10
C VAL A 126 22.88 2.97 -0.21
N GLY A 127 22.07 3.93 -0.65
CA GLY A 127 20.64 3.70 -0.82
C GLY A 127 20.34 2.69 -1.92
N MET A 128 19.40 1.79 -1.65
CA MET A 128 18.87 0.83 -2.63
C MET A 128 17.89 1.54 -3.56
N ASN A 129 18.39 2.39 -4.45
CA ASN A 129 17.56 3.16 -5.38
C ASN A 129 17.76 2.75 -6.84
N HIS A 130 18.43 1.62 -7.10
CA HIS A 130 18.64 1.10 -8.44
C HIS A 130 17.76 -0.12 -8.69
N LEU A 131 17.34 -0.28 -9.94
CA LEU A 131 16.74 -1.52 -10.39
C LEU A 131 17.77 -2.65 -10.30
N PHE A 132 17.32 -3.82 -9.86
CA PHE A 132 18.14 -5.04 -9.89
C PHE A 132 18.09 -5.71 -11.24
N GLY A 133 19.18 -6.32 -11.64
CA GLY A 133 19.32 -7.10 -12.87
C GLY A 133 20.40 -6.54 -13.80
N PRO A 134 20.71 -7.26 -14.88
CA PRO A 134 21.77 -6.91 -15.82
C PRO A 134 21.48 -5.58 -16.52
N GLU A 135 22.53 -4.93 -17.00
CA GLU A 135 22.41 -3.74 -17.83
C GLU A 135 21.91 -4.14 -19.22
N PHE A 136 20.73 -3.67 -19.55
CA PHE A 136 20.13 -3.84 -20.87
C PHE A 136 20.20 -2.54 -21.65
N ASN A 137 20.55 -2.65 -22.93
CA ASN A 137 20.54 -1.50 -23.81
C ASN A 137 19.13 -1.31 -24.39
N SER A 138 18.44 -0.22 -24.03
CA SER A 138 17.09 0.10 -24.47
C SER A 138 16.91 0.16 -26.00
N ASN A 139 18.00 0.30 -26.77
CA ASN A 139 17.95 0.27 -28.23
C ASN A 139 17.53 -1.09 -28.80
N SER A 140 17.62 -2.18 -28.03
CA SER A 140 17.34 -3.55 -28.48
C SER A 140 15.95 -4.06 -28.07
N SER A 141 15.24 -3.39 -27.17
CA SER A 141 13.85 -3.71 -26.82
C SER A 141 13.06 -2.46 -26.46
N ASN A 142 11.79 -2.44 -26.88
CA ASN A 142 10.84 -1.39 -26.51
C ASN A 142 10.12 -1.64 -25.19
N LYS A 143 10.29 -2.85 -24.60
CA LYS A 143 9.56 -3.31 -23.42
C LYS A 143 10.50 -3.63 -22.27
N LEU A 144 10.17 -3.14 -21.08
CA LEU A 144 10.83 -3.50 -19.83
C LEU A 144 9.80 -4.13 -18.88
N TYR A 145 10.07 -5.34 -18.43
CA TYR A 145 9.32 -5.97 -17.35
C TYR A 145 9.95 -5.58 -16.01
N VAL A 146 9.11 -5.25 -15.04
CA VAL A 146 9.52 -4.85 -13.68
C VAL A 146 8.82 -5.73 -12.67
N THR A 147 9.57 -6.50 -11.90
CA THR A 147 9.07 -7.36 -10.82
C THR A 147 9.37 -6.76 -9.45
N GLU A 148 8.81 -7.33 -8.39
CA GLU A 148 9.10 -6.88 -7.02
C GLU A 148 10.38 -7.48 -6.44
N GLY A 149 10.64 -8.74 -6.72
CA GLY A 149 11.74 -9.50 -6.13
C GLY A 149 12.85 -9.87 -7.12
N GLU A 150 14.05 -10.07 -6.59
CA GLU A 150 15.22 -10.42 -7.40
C GLU A 150 15.07 -11.80 -8.06
N PHE A 151 14.49 -12.76 -7.34
CA PHE A 151 14.20 -14.09 -7.91
C PHE A 151 13.16 -14.02 -9.00
N ASP A 152 12.15 -13.16 -8.83
CA ASP A 152 11.07 -13.02 -9.80
C ASP A 152 11.57 -12.46 -11.11
N ALA A 153 12.53 -11.50 -11.04
CA ALA A 153 13.15 -10.96 -12.24
C ALA A 153 13.91 -12.03 -13.04
N ALA A 154 14.72 -12.82 -12.37
CA ALA A 154 15.48 -13.90 -13.02
C ALA A 154 14.56 -15.00 -13.55
N SER A 155 13.52 -15.38 -12.77
CA SER A 155 12.53 -16.37 -13.17
C SER A 155 11.73 -15.92 -14.39
N LEU A 156 11.23 -14.71 -14.38
CA LEU A 156 10.46 -14.16 -15.50
C LEU A 156 11.33 -14.03 -16.76
N TYR A 157 12.60 -13.64 -16.60
CA TYR A 157 13.54 -13.59 -17.71
C TYR A 157 13.73 -14.97 -18.34
N GLN A 158 13.90 -16.01 -17.53
CA GLN A 158 13.99 -17.41 -17.98
C GLN A 158 12.69 -17.86 -18.67
N ILE A 159 11.54 -17.63 -18.06
CA ILE A 159 10.20 -17.98 -18.58
C ILE A 159 9.96 -17.31 -19.94
N LEU A 160 10.36 -16.07 -20.10
CA LEU A 160 10.25 -15.32 -21.37
C LEU A 160 11.27 -15.74 -22.43
N GLY A 161 12.04 -16.79 -22.18
CA GLY A 161 13.04 -17.35 -23.12
C GLY A 161 14.24 -16.44 -23.30
N GLN A 162 14.58 -15.62 -22.30
CA GLN A 162 15.77 -14.75 -22.24
C GLN A 162 15.82 -13.68 -23.36
N LYS A 163 14.64 -13.26 -23.86
CA LYS A 163 14.53 -12.35 -25.00
C LYS A 163 14.06 -10.95 -24.64
N PHE A 164 13.56 -10.77 -23.40
CA PHE A 164 13.00 -9.51 -22.95
C PHE A 164 13.80 -8.95 -21.78
N PHE A 165 13.76 -7.65 -21.61
CA PHE A 165 14.40 -7.01 -20.49
C PHE A 165 13.52 -7.12 -19.24
N VAL A 166 14.09 -7.73 -18.21
CA VAL A 166 13.42 -7.92 -16.92
C VAL A 166 14.33 -7.39 -15.81
N LYS A 167 13.80 -6.52 -14.97
CA LYS A 167 14.49 -6.03 -13.78
C LYS A 167 13.54 -6.10 -12.57
N SER A 168 14.09 -6.10 -11.36
CA SER A 168 13.22 -5.94 -10.19
C SER A 168 13.40 -4.59 -9.50
N LEU A 169 12.36 -4.21 -8.75
CA LEU A 169 12.43 -3.14 -7.79
C LEU A 169 13.38 -3.53 -6.65
N PRO A 170 14.03 -2.56 -5.99
CA PRO A 170 14.92 -2.85 -4.86
C PRO A 170 14.18 -3.27 -3.59
N SER A 171 12.90 -2.95 -3.50
CA SER A 171 12.01 -3.27 -2.39
C SER A 171 10.56 -3.23 -2.86
N ALA A 172 9.66 -3.85 -2.10
CA ALA A 172 8.21 -3.86 -2.37
C ALA A 172 7.58 -2.44 -2.41
N SER A 173 8.22 -1.43 -1.82
CA SER A 173 7.78 -0.04 -1.88
C SER A 173 8.88 0.85 -2.44
N ILE A 174 8.54 1.64 -3.45
CA ILE A 174 9.45 2.62 -4.07
C ILE A 174 9.01 4.04 -3.75
N GLY A 175 10.00 4.91 -3.52
CA GLY A 175 9.78 6.33 -3.25
C GLY A 175 10.15 7.23 -4.43
N GLU A 176 9.91 8.53 -4.27
CA GLU A 176 10.23 9.55 -5.27
C GLU A 176 11.72 9.56 -5.66
N LYS A 177 12.61 9.30 -4.70
CA LYS A 177 14.05 9.23 -4.95
C LYS A 177 14.41 8.12 -5.94
N PHE A 178 13.76 6.95 -5.84
CA PHE A 178 13.93 5.86 -6.80
C PHE A 178 13.50 6.29 -8.21
N ILE A 179 12.32 6.89 -8.33
CA ILE A 179 11.81 7.37 -9.62
C ILE A 179 12.78 8.38 -10.24
N LYS A 180 13.19 9.41 -9.50
CA LYS A 180 14.12 10.44 -9.99
C LYS A 180 15.41 9.85 -10.51
N GLN A 181 15.97 8.87 -9.79
CA GLN A 181 17.24 8.26 -10.14
C GLN A 181 17.15 7.36 -11.38
N ASN A 182 16.01 6.68 -11.59
CA ASN A 182 15.83 5.74 -12.70
C ASN A 182 15.00 6.33 -13.84
N TYR A 183 14.56 7.59 -13.77
CA TYR A 183 13.61 8.18 -14.70
C TYR A 183 14.05 8.05 -16.16
N LYS A 184 15.27 8.49 -16.48
CA LYS A 184 15.81 8.43 -17.85
C LYS A 184 15.87 7.01 -18.41
N TYR A 185 16.22 6.04 -17.56
CA TYR A 185 16.27 4.65 -17.96
C TYR A 185 14.87 4.09 -18.21
N LEU A 186 13.94 4.29 -17.28
CA LEU A 186 12.55 3.85 -17.42
C LEU A 186 11.86 4.53 -18.61
N ASP A 187 12.08 5.83 -18.80
CA ASP A 187 11.47 6.59 -19.91
C ASP A 187 12.00 6.22 -21.28
N SER A 188 13.16 5.56 -21.36
CA SER A 188 13.73 5.08 -22.63
C SER A 188 12.93 3.93 -23.26
N PHE A 189 12.07 3.25 -22.49
CA PHE A 189 11.19 2.19 -22.97
C PHE A 189 9.83 2.73 -23.43
N LYS A 190 9.23 2.07 -24.42
CA LYS A 190 7.85 2.40 -24.86
C LYS A 190 6.80 1.81 -23.92
N GLU A 191 7.09 0.63 -23.35
CA GLU A 191 6.21 -0.06 -22.44
C GLU A 191 7.01 -0.47 -21.19
N ILE A 192 6.46 -0.15 -20.02
CA ILE A 192 6.92 -0.62 -18.71
C ILE A 192 5.83 -1.57 -18.22
N ILE A 193 6.19 -2.84 -18.04
CA ILE A 193 5.24 -3.90 -17.71
C ILE A 193 5.50 -4.36 -16.28
N TYR A 194 4.63 -3.97 -15.35
CA TYR A 194 4.71 -4.39 -13.97
C TYR A 194 4.25 -5.84 -13.82
N ALA A 195 5.11 -6.69 -13.31
CA ALA A 195 4.87 -8.12 -13.07
C ALA A 195 5.13 -8.45 -11.59
N GLY A 196 4.36 -7.86 -10.71
CA GLY A 196 4.35 -8.05 -9.27
C GLY A 196 2.95 -8.30 -8.75
N GLU A 197 2.84 -8.63 -7.45
CA GLU A 197 1.55 -8.74 -6.77
C GLU A 197 0.82 -7.38 -6.77
N LEU A 198 -0.51 -7.41 -6.85
CA LEU A 198 -1.34 -6.22 -6.63
C LEU A 198 -1.93 -6.22 -5.22
N ASP A 199 -1.10 -6.61 -4.23
CA ASP A 199 -1.37 -6.35 -2.82
C ASP A 199 -1.16 -4.85 -2.50
N ASP A 200 -1.38 -4.43 -1.26
CA ASP A 200 -1.26 -3.01 -0.87
C ASP A 200 0.13 -2.42 -1.15
N ALA A 201 1.20 -3.20 -1.07
CA ALA A 201 2.56 -2.72 -1.32
C ALA A 201 2.85 -2.63 -2.82
N GLY A 202 2.49 -3.66 -3.58
CA GLY A 202 2.62 -3.70 -5.02
C GLY A 202 1.76 -2.67 -5.72
N ARG A 203 0.51 -2.45 -5.28
CA ARG A 203 -0.36 -1.38 -5.78
C ARG A 203 0.29 -0.01 -5.62
N ARG A 204 0.82 0.32 -4.43
CA ARG A 204 1.52 1.60 -4.21
C ARG A 204 2.72 1.77 -5.14
N SER A 205 3.45 0.69 -5.43
CA SER A 205 4.59 0.72 -6.36
C SER A 205 4.13 0.90 -7.81
N ALA A 206 3.07 0.20 -8.22
CA ALA A 206 2.46 0.38 -9.53
C ALA A 206 1.87 1.78 -9.72
N GLU A 207 1.16 2.31 -8.72
CA GLU A 207 0.64 3.68 -8.72
C GLU A 207 1.76 4.72 -8.86
N ARG A 208 2.87 4.55 -8.14
CA ARG A 208 4.03 5.43 -8.23
C ARG A 208 4.68 5.40 -9.62
N LEU A 209 4.75 4.23 -10.24
CA LEU A 209 5.19 4.10 -11.63
C LEU A 209 4.18 4.75 -12.58
N TYR A 210 2.87 4.59 -12.34
CA TYR A 210 1.82 5.19 -13.15
C TYR A 210 1.83 6.71 -13.08
N GLU A 211 1.97 7.30 -11.90
CA GLU A 211 2.09 8.76 -11.74
C GLU A 211 3.20 9.35 -12.62
N SER A 212 4.28 8.60 -12.80
CA SER A 212 5.45 9.04 -13.57
C SER A 212 5.39 8.68 -15.06
N PHE A 213 4.71 7.57 -15.40
CA PHE A 213 4.66 7.02 -16.76
C PHE A 213 3.23 6.56 -17.16
N PRO A 214 2.21 7.42 -17.09
CA PRO A 214 0.80 7.02 -17.24
C PRO A 214 0.48 6.42 -18.62
N ALA A 215 1.18 6.86 -19.67
CA ALA A 215 0.97 6.37 -21.03
C ALA A 215 1.71 5.06 -21.34
N LYS A 216 2.63 4.61 -20.47
CA LYS A 216 3.57 3.51 -20.74
C LYS A 216 3.40 2.33 -19.78
N LEU A 217 2.61 2.47 -18.72
CA LEU A 217 2.51 1.41 -17.70
C LEU A 217 1.44 0.39 -18.08
N TYR A 218 1.87 -0.85 -18.04
CA TYR A 218 1.07 -2.07 -18.20
C TYR A 218 1.31 -2.98 -16.99
N TYR A 219 0.47 -4.00 -16.81
CA TYR A 219 0.68 -5.02 -15.78
C TYR A 219 0.38 -6.42 -16.32
N VAL A 220 0.97 -7.43 -15.67
CA VAL A 220 0.72 -8.84 -15.93
C VAL A 220 -0.32 -9.36 -14.95
N PRO A 221 -1.53 -9.77 -15.38
CA PRO A 221 -2.55 -10.30 -14.47
C PRO A 221 -2.17 -11.73 -14.03
N MET A 222 -1.47 -11.84 -12.92
CA MET A 222 -1.13 -13.14 -12.31
C MET A 222 -2.26 -13.57 -11.38
N SER A 223 -2.93 -14.69 -11.69
CA SER A 223 -4.09 -15.17 -10.93
C SER A 223 -3.86 -16.49 -10.19
N LYS A 224 -2.89 -17.28 -10.63
CA LYS A 224 -2.66 -18.63 -10.10
C LYS A 224 -1.64 -18.67 -8.97
N TYR A 225 -0.55 -17.95 -9.13
CA TYR A 225 0.53 -17.83 -8.15
C TYR A 225 0.85 -16.36 -7.94
N LYS A 226 1.50 -16.07 -6.81
CA LYS A 226 1.81 -14.70 -6.38
C LYS A 226 2.87 -14.02 -7.22
N ASP A 227 3.92 -14.77 -7.58
CA ASP A 227 5.10 -14.24 -8.22
C ASP A 227 5.62 -15.16 -9.33
N ALA A 228 6.53 -14.64 -10.16
CA ALA A 228 7.06 -15.35 -11.29
C ALA A 228 7.92 -16.56 -10.88
N ASN A 229 8.53 -16.53 -9.71
CA ASN A 229 9.31 -17.66 -9.23
C ASN A 229 8.42 -18.83 -8.80
N GLU A 230 7.26 -18.57 -8.21
CA GLU A 230 6.28 -19.63 -7.89
C GLU A 230 5.78 -20.32 -9.17
N PHE A 231 5.49 -19.58 -10.25
CA PHE A 231 5.16 -20.17 -11.56
C PHE A 231 6.29 -21.06 -12.09
N LEU A 232 7.55 -20.61 -11.98
CA LEU A 232 8.70 -21.39 -12.44
C LEU A 232 8.85 -22.69 -11.65
N MET A 233 8.79 -22.61 -10.32
CA MET A 233 8.94 -23.77 -9.43
C MET A 233 7.80 -24.78 -9.57
N ALA A 234 6.60 -24.31 -9.90
CA ALA A 234 5.44 -25.17 -10.14
C ALA A 234 5.43 -25.83 -11.53
N GLY A 235 6.33 -25.42 -12.44
CA GLY A 235 6.37 -25.91 -13.83
C GLY A 235 5.34 -25.24 -14.75
N ASP A 236 4.66 -24.18 -14.27
CA ASP A 236 3.61 -23.47 -15.00
C ASP A 236 4.15 -22.22 -15.75
N GLY A 237 5.43 -22.15 -16.02
CA GLY A 237 6.09 -21.02 -16.69
C GLY A 237 5.49 -20.68 -18.06
N GLU A 238 5.01 -21.66 -18.84
CA GLU A 238 4.38 -21.36 -20.14
C GLU A 238 3.06 -20.59 -19.98
N GLU A 239 2.28 -20.85 -18.93
CA GLU A 239 1.07 -20.07 -18.63
C GLU A 239 1.41 -18.59 -18.35
N LEU A 240 2.38 -18.35 -17.48
CA LEU A 240 2.85 -16.99 -17.18
C LEU A 240 3.42 -16.31 -18.43
N LYS A 241 4.16 -17.03 -19.25
CA LYS A 241 4.73 -16.50 -20.50
C LYS A 241 3.65 -15.93 -21.42
N TRP A 242 2.58 -16.70 -21.65
CA TRP A 242 1.49 -16.25 -22.52
C TRP A 242 0.74 -15.06 -21.93
N THR A 243 0.56 -15.03 -20.62
CA THR A 243 -0.04 -13.90 -19.90
C THR A 243 0.85 -12.66 -19.98
N ALA A 244 2.14 -12.80 -19.74
CA ALA A 244 3.11 -11.72 -19.79
C ALA A 244 3.30 -11.13 -21.20
N LEU A 245 3.14 -11.94 -22.25
CA LEU A 245 3.19 -11.47 -23.64
C LEU A 245 1.96 -10.64 -24.04
N LYS A 246 0.87 -10.72 -23.26
CA LYS A 246 -0.36 -9.95 -23.44
C LYS A 246 -0.67 -9.11 -22.21
N PRO A 247 0.24 -8.19 -21.82
CA PRO A 247 0.03 -7.37 -20.63
C PRO A 247 -1.19 -6.46 -20.83
N GLN A 248 -1.86 -6.17 -19.74
CA GLN A 248 -2.99 -5.24 -19.71
C GLN A 248 -2.50 -3.84 -19.37
N ARG A 249 -3.17 -2.81 -19.88
CA ARG A 249 -2.84 -1.45 -19.51
C ARG A 249 -3.17 -1.23 -18.05
N TYR A 250 -2.24 -0.67 -17.30
CA TYR A 250 -2.50 -0.34 -15.90
C TYR A 250 -3.39 0.90 -15.82
N SER A 251 -4.44 0.79 -15.01
CA SER A 251 -5.31 1.89 -14.65
C SER A 251 -5.55 1.86 -13.14
N PRO A 252 -5.36 2.97 -12.41
CA PRO A 252 -5.85 3.07 -11.04
C PRO A 252 -7.36 2.84 -10.99
N ASP A 253 -7.88 2.34 -9.87
CA ASP A 253 -9.30 1.96 -9.69
C ASP A 253 -10.32 3.05 -10.05
N ASN A 254 -9.88 4.30 -10.20
CA ASN A 254 -10.71 5.47 -10.54
C ASN A 254 -10.74 5.82 -12.04
N PHE A 255 -10.05 5.06 -12.90
CA PHE A 255 -9.99 5.35 -14.34
C PHE A 255 -10.41 4.12 -15.15
N PHE A 256 -11.22 4.36 -16.16
CA PHE A 256 -11.59 3.35 -17.15
C PHE A 256 -10.68 3.47 -18.38
N CYS A 257 -10.11 2.37 -18.81
CA CYS A 257 -9.14 2.33 -19.92
C CYS A 257 -9.69 1.67 -21.17
N SER A 258 -10.85 1.01 -21.10
CA SER A 258 -11.49 0.36 -22.23
C SER A 258 -12.99 0.65 -22.30
N ASP A 259 -13.57 0.53 -23.50
CA ASP A 259 -15.01 0.67 -23.71
C ASP A 259 -15.78 -0.43 -22.94
N GLU A 260 -15.18 -1.62 -22.77
CA GLU A 260 -15.75 -2.74 -22.01
C GLU A 260 -15.86 -2.40 -20.53
N GLU A 261 -14.82 -1.80 -19.92
CA GLU A 261 -14.85 -1.36 -18.53
C GLU A 261 -15.90 -0.27 -18.31
N VAL A 262 -16.00 0.69 -19.22
CA VAL A 262 -17.05 1.72 -19.19
C VAL A 262 -18.43 1.07 -19.30
N ALA A 263 -18.63 0.15 -20.24
CA ALA A 263 -19.90 -0.56 -20.43
C ALA A 263 -20.27 -1.40 -19.19
N GLN A 264 -19.29 -2.03 -18.53
CA GLN A 264 -19.50 -2.77 -17.30
C GLN A 264 -19.86 -1.85 -16.15
N ALA A 265 -19.18 -0.71 -15.98
CA ALA A 265 -19.50 0.27 -14.96
C ALA A 265 -20.91 0.84 -15.11
N ILE A 266 -21.36 1.08 -16.36
CA ILE A 266 -22.72 1.54 -16.64
C ILE A 266 -23.76 0.46 -16.28
N ARG A 267 -23.44 -0.83 -16.48
CA ARG A 267 -24.35 -1.96 -16.18
C ARG A 267 -24.37 -2.31 -14.68
N THR A 268 -23.35 -1.91 -13.93
CA THR A 268 -23.30 -2.13 -12.49
C THR A 268 -24.36 -1.29 -11.82
N GLU A 269 -25.16 -1.88 -10.92
CA GLU A 269 -26.16 -1.16 -10.15
C GLU A 269 -25.51 -0.01 -9.39
N ASN A 270 -26.19 1.14 -9.36
CA ASN A 270 -25.72 2.31 -8.60
C ASN A 270 -25.63 1.94 -7.11
N PRO A 271 -24.45 1.92 -6.50
CA PRO A 271 -24.28 1.51 -5.10
C PRO A 271 -24.89 2.51 -4.11
N TYR A 272 -25.34 3.69 -4.60
CA TYR A 272 -25.87 4.73 -3.75
C TYR A 272 -27.35 4.46 -3.43
N SER A 273 -27.65 4.43 -2.13
CA SER A 273 -29.01 4.41 -1.58
C SER A 273 -29.42 5.83 -1.24
N TYR A 274 -30.65 6.18 -1.61
CA TYR A 274 -31.21 7.52 -1.40
C TYR A 274 -32.38 7.48 -0.42
N THR A 275 -32.48 8.47 0.45
CA THR A 275 -33.62 8.67 1.34
C THR A 275 -34.33 9.94 0.90
N PRO A 276 -35.64 9.89 0.55
CA PRO A 276 -36.37 11.06 0.12
C PRO A 276 -36.38 12.17 1.19
N THR A 277 -36.23 13.40 0.75
CA THR A 277 -36.30 14.60 1.66
C THR A 277 -37.71 14.91 2.13
N GLY A 278 -38.73 14.34 1.48
CA GLY A 278 -40.12 14.66 1.66
C GLY A 278 -40.60 15.86 0.82
N HIS A 279 -39.72 16.43 -0.01
CA HIS A 279 -40.08 17.48 -0.96
C HIS A 279 -40.06 16.92 -2.38
N ALA A 280 -41.24 16.56 -2.91
CA ALA A 280 -41.37 15.86 -4.19
C ALA A 280 -40.59 16.54 -5.33
N GLY A 281 -40.73 17.85 -5.51
CA GLY A 281 -40.07 18.59 -6.57
C GLY A 281 -38.53 18.63 -6.43
N LEU A 282 -38.00 18.50 -5.21
CA LEU A 282 -36.54 18.35 -4.99
C LEU A 282 -36.12 16.91 -5.20
N ASP A 283 -36.86 15.95 -4.67
CA ASP A 283 -36.57 14.53 -4.80
C ASP A 283 -36.57 14.07 -6.28
N ASP A 284 -37.45 14.66 -7.10
CA ASP A 284 -37.45 14.46 -8.56
C ASP A 284 -36.13 14.90 -9.22
N LYS A 285 -35.42 15.87 -8.64
CA LYS A 285 -34.17 16.41 -9.17
C LYS A 285 -32.93 15.71 -8.64
N ILE A 286 -32.90 15.40 -7.33
CA ILE A 286 -31.71 14.88 -6.64
C ILE A 286 -31.89 13.44 -6.14
N ARG A 287 -33.06 12.82 -6.32
CA ARG A 287 -33.45 11.49 -5.84
C ARG A 287 -33.53 11.36 -4.31
N GLY A 288 -33.22 12.41 -3.55
CA GLY A 288 -33.17 12.43 -2.10
C GLY A 288 -31.75 12.60 -1.54
N ILE A 289 -31.60 12.38 -0.25
CA ILE A 289 -30.30 12.44 0.46
C ILE A 289 -29.58 11.10 0.29
N VAL A 290 -28.35 11.15 -0.19
CA VAL A 290 -27.50 9.97 -0.42
C VAL A 290 -26.97 9.43 0.91
N LYS A 291 -27.12 8.14 1.17
CA LYS A 291 -26.48 7.49 2.32
C LYS A 291 -24.96 7.40 2.12
N GLY A 292 -24.19 7.77 3.15
CA GLY A 292 -22.73 7.84 3.07
C GLY A 292 -22.19 9.09 2.37
N GLY A 293 -23.06 9.96 1.86
CA GLY A 293 -22.67 11.20 1.21
C GLY A 293 -22.68 12.40 2.17
N LEU A 294 -22.03 13.48 1.75
CA LEU A 294 -22.04 14.77 2.43
C LEU A 294 -22.82 15.79 1.59
N THR A 295 -23.91 16.32 2.17
CA THR A 295 -24.78 17.30 1.50
C THR A 295 -24.61 18.67 2.13
N PHE A 296 -24.31 19.69 1.35
CA PHE A 296 -24.21 21.07 1.79
C PHE A 296 -25.41 21.89 1.33
N LEU A 297 -26.08 22.56 2.28
CA LEU A 297 -27.07 23.58 2.00
C LEU A 297 -26.48 24.98 2.22
N LYS A 298 -26.22 25.71 1.12
CA LYS A 298 -25.66 27.06 1.17
C LYS A 298 -26.71 28.10 0.76
N ALA A 299 -26.89 29.11 1.59
CA ALA A 299 -27.72 30.25 1.27
C ALA A 299 -27.30 31.46 2.12
N PRO A 300 -27.64 32.72 1.76
CA PRO A 300 -27.34 33.90 2.54
C PRO A 300 -28.01 33.86 3.94
N ARG A 301 -27.56 34.71 4.86
CA ARG A 301 -28.14 34.84 6.19
C ARG A 301 -29.60 35.34 6.07
N GLY A 302 -30.50 34.79 6.89
CA GLY A 302 -31.91 35.21 6.93
C GLY A 302 -32.82 34.62 5.85
N THR A 303 -32.32 33.75 4.97
CA THR A 303 -33.10 33.16 3.85
C THR A 303 -33.87 31.90 4.22
N GLY A 304 -33.87 31.49 5.49
CA GLY A 304 -34.64 30.32 5.93
C GLY A 304 -33.92 28.98 5.84
N LYS A 305 -32.56 28.93 5.77
CA LYS A 305 -31.77 27.66 5.74
C LYS A 305 -32.21 26.67 6.83
N THR A 306 -32.32 27.15 8.05
CA THR A 306 -32.71 26.34 9.21
C THR A 306 -34.12 25.75 9.06
N GLU A 307 -35.06 26.50 8.46
CA GLU A 307 -36.40 26.02 8.19
C GLU A 307 -36.38 24.90 7.11
N VAL A 308 -35.58 25.06 6.08
CA VAL A 308 -35.43 24.02 5.05
C VAL A 308 -34.80 22.75 5.64
N ILE A 309 -33.78 22.88 6.49
CA ILE A 309 -33.17 21.74 7.19
C ILE A 309 -34.20 21.02 8.05
N ARG A 310 -34.99 21.75 8.88
CA ARG A 310 -36.06 21.18 9.72
C ARG A 310 -37.14 20.46 8.89
N TYR A 311 -37.48 21.03 7.74
CA TYR A 311 -38.38 20.39 6.80
C TYR A 311 -37.83 19.04 6.31
N PHE A 312 -36.56 18.98 5.92
CA PHE A 312 -35.90 17.72 5.51
C PHE A 312 -35.80 16.74 6.68
N GLU A 313 -35.42 17.17 7.87
CA GLU A 313 -35.36 16.35 9.07
C GLU A 313 -36.73 15.68 9.34
N THR A 314 -37.82 16.46 9.27
CA THR A 314 -39.18 15.95 9.45
C THR A 314 -39.55 14.98 8.29
N GLY A 315 -39.18 15.30 7.07
CA GLY A 315 -39.41 14.45 5.90
C GLY A 315 -38.71 13.11 6.01
N LEU A 316 -37.43 13.13 6.40
CA LEU A 316 -36.62 11.94 6.59
C LEU A 316 -37.16 11.01 7.70
N LEU A 317 -37.72 11.58 8.78
CA LEU A 317 -38.32 10.83 9.89
C LEU A 317 -39.64 10.13 9.52
N LYS A 318 -40.24 10.46 8.39
CA LYS A 318 -41.41 9.72 7.89
C LYS A 318 -41.06 8.32 7.42
N ASN A 319 -39.81 8.06 7.11
CA ASN A 319 -39.35 6.71 6.80
C ASN A 319 -38.98 5.97 8.09
N PRO A 320 -39.69 4.90 8.47
CA PRO A 320 -39.49 4.18 9.73
C PRO A 320 -38.11 3.56 9.88
N ASP A 321 -37.41 3.30 8.77
CA ASP A 321 -36.05 2.74 8.76
C ASP A 321 -34.96 3.80 8.89
N THR A 322 -35.31 5.08 8.92
CA THR A 322 -34.38 6.20 9.03
C THR A 322 -34.13 6.57 10.47
N ARG A 323 -32.89 6.60 10.89
CA ARG A 323 -32.43 7.15 12.16
C ARG A 323 -31.64 8.42 11.92
N ILE A 324 -31.96 9.51 12.61
CA ILE A 324 -31.31 10.81 12.42
C ILE A 324 -30.67 11.24 13.75
N ALA A 325 -29.42 11.69 13.67
CA ALA A 325 -28.76 12.45 14.74
C ALA A 325 -28.76 13.93 14.37
N LEU A 326 -29.33 14.78 15.23
CA LEU A 326 -29.41 16.22 15.02
C LEU A 326 -28.36 16.93 15.88
N LEU A 327 -27.59 17.82 15.27
CA LEU A 327 -26.65 18.69 15.97
C LEU A 327 -26.93 20.16 15.59
N HIS A 328 -27.72 20.84 16.39
CA HIS A 328 -28.06 22.25 16.25
C HIS A 328 -27.23 23.08 17.24
N MET A 329 -26.26 23.84 16.70
CA MET A 329 -25.29 24.60 17.50
C MET A 329 -25.84 25.93 18.04
N GLU A 330 -26.91 26.47 17.46
CA GLU A 330 -27.39 27.81 17.74
C GLU A 330 -28.74 27.85 18.47
N GLU A 331 -29.36 26.68 18.72
CA GLU A 331 -30.71 26.64 19.32
C GLU A 331 -30.86 25.58 20.42
N MET A 332 -31.87 25.79 21.28
CA MET A 332 -32.22 24.84 22.33
C MET A 332 -32.98 23.64 21.73
N ARG A 333 -32.82 22.46 22.35
CA ARG A 333 -33.56 21.24 21.95
C ARG A 333 -35.09 21.45 21.91
N SER A 334 -35.65 22.20 22.87
CA SER A 334 -37.08 22.50 22.90
C SER A 334 -37.55 23.28 21.68
N THR A 335 -36.72 24.19 21.17
CA THR A 335 -37.04 24.97 19.96
C THR A 335 -37.03 24.05 18.74
N THR A 336 -36.02 23.15 18.61
CA THR A 336 -35.97 22.16 17.56
C THR A 336 -37.22 21.26 17.57
N TYR A 337 -37.57 20.67 18.74
CA TYR A 337 -38.69 19.76 18.83
C TYR A 337 -40.02 20.43 18.51
N ARG A 338 -40.27 21.66 19.00
CA ARG A 338 -41.46 22.42 18.67
C ARG A 338 -41.55 22.74 17.19
N ALA A 339 -40.45 23.10 16.58
CA ALA A 339 -40.41 23.34 15.15
C ALA A 339 -40.73 22.07 14.35
N MET A 340 -40.15 20.93 14.71
CA MET A 340 -40.46 19.65 14.07
C MET A 340 -41.91 19.24 14.27
N ALA A 341 -42.46 19.42 15.47
CA ALA A 341 -43.89 19.19 15.77
C ALA A 341 -44.79 20.06 14.89
N THR A 342 -44.42 21.33 14.68
CA THR A 342 -45.10 22.24 13.76
C THR A 342 -45.24 21.66 12.37
N TYR A 343 -44.12 21.14 11.82
CA TYR A 343 -44.14 20.52 10.48
C TYR A 343 -44.89 19.18 10.43
N HIS A 344 -44.89 18.44 11.53
CA HIS A 344 -45.56 17.14 11.58
C HIS A 344 -47.10 17.31 11.74
N LEU A 345 -47.50 18.22 12.60
CA LEU A 345 -48.94 18.45 12.94
C LEU A 345 -49.64 19.42 11.99
N GLY A 346 -48.88 20.20 11.21
CA GLY A 346 -49.41 21.21 10.32
C GLY A 346 -50.00 22.44 11.05
N VAL A 347 -49.74 22.59 12.38
CA VAL A 347 -50.13 23.70 13.21
C VAL A 347 -48.95 24.33 13.90
N ASN A 348 -48.96 25.63 14.14
CA ASN A 348 -47.84 26.31 14.78
C ASN A 348 -47.84 26.07 16.29
N VAL A 349 -46.89 25.28 16.78
CA VAL A 349 -46.68 24.98 18.23
C VAL A 349 -45.37 25.57 18.73
N ARG A 350 -44.84 26.57 18.06
CA ARG A 350 -43.54 27.19 18.41
C ARG A 350 -43.66 28.13 19.61
N THR A 351 -44.79 28.71 19.82
CA THR A 351 -45.07 29.61 20.97
C THR A 351 -45.67 28.83 22.14
N LYS A 352 -45.58 29.40 23.35
CA LYS A 352 -46.05 28.76 24.57
C LYS A 352 -47.58 28.64 24.61
N ASP A 353 -48.25 29.49 23.85
CA ASP A 353 -49.72 29.58 23.80
C ASP A 353 -50.34 28.59 22.79
N ASP A 354 -49.52 27.99 21.96
CA ASP A 354 -49.92 27.05 20.88
C ASP A 354 -49.59 25.57 21.22
N ALA A 355 -49.11 25.26 22.44
CA ALA A 355 -48.61 23.93 22.82
C ALA A 355 -49.60 23.09 23.63
#